data_8ff3c2526ba1ccd29020a3d7b92b035e
#
_entry.id   8ff3c2526ba1ccd29020a3d7b92b035e
#
_cell.length_a   1.000
_cell.length_b   1.000
_cell.length_c   1.000
_cell.angle_alpha   90.00
_cell.angle_beta   90.00
_cell.angle_gamma   90.00
#
_symmetry.space_group_name_H-M   'P 1'
#
loop_
_entity.id
_entity.type
_entity.pdbx_description
1 polymer ?
#
loop_
_entity_poly.entity_id
_entity_poly.type
_entity_poly.pdbx_seq_one_letter_code
_entity_poly.pdbx_strand_id
1 'polypeptide(L)'
;AYKKTGDYHTEYLMNIPETQEDIMLGIGVNYIRFAVEEPYLFRFLFQSGFAVENSLLEMINSEELIPVISAMQEEMDMNIEQTKEVFITLAMFVHGYASIIANNSLEYDEKLIEKHLERVGTGAILAIQEEIK
;
A
#
# COMPACT_ATOMS: atom_id res chain seq x y z
N ALA A 1 19.61 -9.67 0.09
CA ALA A 1 19.30 -8.51 -0.76
C ALA A 1 17.81 -8.24 -0.85
N TYR A 2 17.02 -9.23 -1.20
CA TYR A 2 15.56 -9.06 -1.30
C TYR A 2 14.94 -8.71 0.06
N LYS A 3 15.35 -9.40 1.10
CA LYS A 3 14.83 -9.16 2.45
C LYS A 3 15.18 -7.76 2.96
N LYS A 4 16.42 -7.32 2.76
CA LYS A 4 16.85 -5.98 3.17
C LYS A 4 16.08 -4.89 2.45
N THR A 5 15.82 -5.09 1.17
CA THR A 5 15.04 -4.13 0.37
C THR A 5 13.60 -4.11 0.84
N GLY A 6 13.03 -5.26 1.17
CA GLY A 6 11.69 -5.36 1.73
C GLY A 6 11.57 -4.67 3.09
N ASP A 7 12.56 -4.84 3.97
CA ASP A 7 12.60 -4.18 5.26
C ASP A 7 12.67 -2.65 5.09
N TYR A 8 13.52 -2.19 4.19
CA TYR A 8 13.63 -0.77 3.87
C TYR A 8 12.30 -0.21 3.35
N HIS A 9 11.65 -0.96 2.47
CA HIS A 9 10.34 -0.57 1.93
C HIS A 9 9.30 -0.44 3.04
N THR A 10 9.24 -1.40 3.96
CA THR A 10 8.30 -1.35 5.07
C THR A 10 8.55 -0.14 5.97
N GLU A 11 9.82 0.14 6.29
CA GLU A 11 10.17 1.33 7.06
C GLU A 11 9.75 2.60 6.33
N TYR A 12 9.96 2.65 5.03
CA TYR A 12 9.56 3.79 4.22
C TYR A 12 8.05 4.01 4.28
N LEU A 13 7.27 2.93 4.16
CA LEU A 13 5.81 3.01 4.23
C LEU A 13 5.32 3.54 5.57
N MET A 14 5.97 3.13 6.64
CA MET A 14 5.56 3.51 8.00
C MET A 14 6.11 4.85 8.46
N ASN A 15 6.96 5.49 7.66
CA ASN A 15 7.47 6.83 7.99
C ASN A 15 6.44 7.90 7.65
N ILE A 16 5.43 7.98 8.49
CA ILE A 16 4.28 8.88 8.30
C ILE A 16 4.42 10.06 9.25
N PRO A 17 4.31 11.31 8.74
CA PRO A 17 4.36 12.48 9.62
C PRO A 17 3.26 12.45 10.68
N GLU A 18 3.56 12.95 11.87
CA GLU A 18 2.58 13.04 12.94
C GLU A 18 1.38 13.90 12.57
N THR A 19 1.56 14.81 11.62
CA THR A 19 0.49 15.65 11.12
C THR A 19 -0.51 14.91 10.23
N GLN A 20 -0.15 13.72 9.76
CA GLN A 20 -1.04 12.90 8.93
C GLN A 20 -1.97 12.11 9.83
N GLU A 21 -3.25 12.47 9.83
CA GLU A 21 -4.25 11.81 10.66
C GLU A 21 -4.73 10.47 10.09
N ASP A 22 -4.74 10.35 8.77
CA ASP A 22 -5.17 9.13 8.09
C ASP A 22 -3.94 8.26 7.78
N ILE A 23 -3.70 7.26 8.61
CA ILE A 23 -2.55 6.35 8.47
C ILE A 23 -2.62 5.57 7.16
N MET A 24 -3.81 5.11 6.79
CA MET A 24 -3.99 4.34 5.56
C MET A 24 -3.64 5.18 4.34
N LEU A 25 -4.10 6.44 4.32
CA LEU A 25 -3.76 7.38 3.25
C LEU A 25 -2.25 7.62 3.20
N GLY A 26 -1.64 7.83 4.37
CA GLY A 26 -0.19 8.04 4.47
C GLY A 26 0.61 6.87 3.93
N ILE A 27 0.22 5.66 4.27
CA ILE A 27 0.88 4.44 3.76
C ILE A 27 0.75 4.36 2.24
N GLY A 28 -0.45 4.61 1.71
CA GLY A 28 -0.69 4.55 0.27
C GLY A 28 0.13 5.58 -0.50
N VAL A 29 0.17 6.82 -0.01
CA VAL A 29 0.99 7.88 -0.63
C VAL A 29 2.46 7.49 -0.59
N ASN A 30 2.95 6.97 0.54
CA ASN A 30 4.35 6.54 0.67
C ASN A 30 4.68 5.40 -0.29
N TYR A 31 3.75 4.48 -0.50
CA TYR A 31 3.95 3.38 -1.46
C TYR A 31 4.22 3.93 -2.86
N ILE A 32 3.40 4.88 -3.30
CA ILE A 32 3.54 5.49 -4.63
C ILE A 32 4.80 6.36 -4.69
N ARG A 33 5.06 7.13 -3.63
CA ARG A 33 6.26 7.97 -3.54
C ARG A 33 7.54 7.13 -3.62
N PHE A 34 7.53 5.94 -3.02
CA PHE A 34 8.69 5.03 -3.08
C PHE A 34 9.03 4.69 -4.53
N ALA A 35 8.03 4.45 -5.37
CA ALA A 35 8.26 4.14 -6.78
C ALA A 35 8.91 5.31 -7.52
N VAL A 36 8.63 6.55 -7.10
CA VAL A 36 9.21 7.76 -7.69
C VAL A 36 10.65 7.97 -7.20
N GLU A 37 10.87 7.85 -5.90
CA GLU A 37 12.16 8.15 -5.29
C GLU A 37 13.15 6.99 -5.41
N GLU A 38 12.66 5.76 -5.41
CA GLU A 38 13.48 4.55 -5.45
C GLU A 38 13.01 3.60 -6.55
N PRO A 39 13.03 4.05 -7.83
CA PRO A 39 12.46 3.26 -8.92
C PRO A 39 13.15 1.91 -9.15
N TYR A 40 14.47 1.83 -8.90
CA TYR A 40 15.19 0.57 -9.07
C TYR A 40 14.80 -0.43 -8.01
N LEU A 41 14.68 0.02 -6.76
CA LEU A 41 14.25 -0.84 -5.66
C LEU A 41 12.80 -1.28 -5.83
N PHE A 42 11.94 -0.37 -6.30
CA PHE A 42 10.55 -0.71 -6.59
C PHE A 42 10.46 -1.82 -7.63
N ARG A 43 11.20 -1.68 -8.74
CA ARG A 43 11.23 -2.71 -9.79
C ARG A 43 11.79 -4.01 -9.28
N PHE A 44 12.82 -3.95 -8.46
CA PHE A 44 13.41 -5.14 -7.86
C PHE A 44 12.40 -5.89 -7.00
N LEU A 45 11.64 -5.17 -6.18
CA LEU A 45 10.67 -5.79 -5.28
C LEU A 45 9.42 -6.30 -5.99
N PHE A 46 8.91 -5.55 -6.97
CA PHE A 46 7.56 -5.77 -7.45
C PHE A 46 7.42 -6.08 -8.93
N GLN A 47 8.43 -5.79 -9.75
CA GLN A 47 8.35 -5.96 -11.20
C GLN A 47 9.37 -6.96 -11.75
N SER A 48 10.28 -7.45 -10.94
CA SER A 48 11.19 -8.50 -11.37
C SER A 48 10.44 -9.83 -11.37
N GLY A 49 10.76 -10.71 -12.30
CA GLY A 49 10.16 -12.04 -12.35
C GLY A 49 10.36 -12.86 -11.09
N PHE A 50 11.29 -12.46 -10.26
CA PHE A 50 11.59 -13.12 -9.00
C PHE A 50 10.49 -12.94 -7.95
N ALA A 51 9.74 -11.84 -8.02
CA ALA A 51 8.81 -11.45 -6.95
C ALA A 51 7.33 -11.62 -7.31
N VAL A 52 7.00 -12.02 -8.53
CA VAL A 52 5.68 -11.76 -9.07
C VAL A 52 4.61 -12.77 -8.68
N GLU A 53 4.92 -14.03 -8.56
CA GLU A 53 3.87 -15.05 -8.51
C GLU A 53 3.10 -15.12 -7.20
N ASN A 54 3.73 -14.91 -6.07
CA ASN A 54 3.06 -15.05 -4.79
C ASN A 54 3.19 -13.84 -3.90
N SER A 55 3.77 -12.76 -4.44
CA SER A 55 4.23 -11.66 -3.62
C SER A 55 3.13 -10.98 -2.82
N LEU A 56 1.94 -10.81 -3.39
CA LEU A 56 0.87 -10.09 -2.68
C LEU A 56 0.29 -10.93 -1.55
N LEU A 57 -0.01 -12.22 -1.80
CA LEU A 57 -0.54 -13.10 -0.77
C LEU A 57 0.48 -13.43 0.30
N GLU A 58 1.74 -13.65 -0.09
CA GLU A 58 2.81 -13.85 0.87
C GLU A 58 3.06 -12.61 1.69
N MET A 59 3.02 -11.46 1.04
CA MET A 59 3.25 -10.18 1.69
C MET A 59 2.19 -9.89 2.75
N ILE A 60 0.92 -10.13 2.46
CA ILE A 60 -0.16 -9.83 3.41
C ILE A 60 -0.08 -10.69 4.67
N ASN A 61 0.55 -11.85 4.57
CA ASN A 61 0.73 -12.76 5.70
C ASN A 61 2.13 -12.71 6.30
N SER A 62 2.99 -11.81 5.81
CA SER A 62 4.35 -11.70 6.30
C SER A 62 4.42 -10.91 7.59
N GLU A 63 5.46 -11.21 8.39
CA GLU A 63 5.71 -10.48 9.62
C GLU A 63 6.00 -8.99 9.37
N GLU A 64 6.55 -8.69 8.21
CA GLU A 64 6.90 -7.32 7.83
C GLU A 64 5.68 -6.42 7.71
N LEU A 65 4.53 -6.98 7.38
CA LEU A 65 3.29 -6.21 7.24
C LEU A 65 2.44 -6.16 8.51
N ILE A 66 2.81 -6.87 9.55
CA ILE A 66 2.06 -6.83 10.82
C ILE A 66 1.85 -5.39 11.30
N PRO A 67 2.87 -4.52 11.34
CA PRO A 67 2.64 -3.13 11.76
C PRO A 67 1.66 -2.38 10.87
N VAL A 68 1.73 -2.60 9.56
CA VAL A 68 0.84 -1.94 8.59
C VAL A 68 -0.61 -2.39 8.82
N ILE A 69 -0.83 -3.70 8.88
CA ILE A 69 -2.18 -4.25 9.06
C ILE A 69 -2.75 -3.85 10.41
N SER A 70 -1.93 -3.88 11.47
CA SER A 70 -2.37 -3.47 12.80
C SER A 70 -2.79 -2.01 12.86
N ALA A 71 -2.02 -1.13 12.22
CA ALA A 71 -2.35 0.29 12.16
C ALA A 71 -3.67 0.52 11.41
N MET A 72 -3.87 -0.17 10.30
CA MET A 72 -5.10 -0.09 9.54
C MET A 72 -6.29 -0.63 10.33
N GLN A 73 -6.10 -1.73 11.02
CA GLN A 73 -7.16 -2.34 11.83
C GLN A 73 -7.65 -1.40 12.92
N GLU A 74 -6.73 -0.76 13.61
CA GLU A 74 -7.09 0.22 14.64
C GLU A 74 -7.87 1.40 14.07
N GLU A 75 -7.44 1.89 12.94
CA GLU A 75 -8.07 3.05 12.32
C GLU A 75 -9.47 2.75 11.79
N MET A 76 -9.65 1.58 11.19
CA MET A 76 -10.92 1.21 10.55
C MET A 76 -11.91 0.53 11.47
N ASP A 77 -11.49 0.12 12.65
CA ASP A 77 -12.33 -0.62 13.62
C ASP A 77 -13.00 -1.84 12.97
N MET A 78 -12.19 -2.67 12.34
CA MET A 78 -12.61 -3.89 11.67
C MET A 78 -11.88 -5.09 12.23
N ASN A 79 -12.38 -6.31 11.97
CA ASN A 79 -11.62 -7.50 12.32
C ASN A 79 -10.46 -7.69 11.34
N ILE A 80 -9.56 -8.62 11.67
CA ILE A 80 -8.33 -8.80 10.89
C ILE A 80 -8.61 -9.25 9.44
N GLU A 81 -9.60 -10.10 9.24
CA GLU A 81 -9.94 -10.58 7.89
C GLU A 81 -10.48 -9.46 7.02
N GLN A 82 -11.34 -8.63 7.57
CA GLN A 82 -11.89 -7.47 6.86
C GLN A 82 -10.79 -6.45 6.53
N THR A 83 -9.87 -6.23 7.47
CA THR A 83 -8.75 -5.34 7.27
C THR A 83 -7.87 -5.82 6.13
N LYS A 84 -7.59 -7.12 6.07
CA LYS A 84 -6.81 -7.70 4.98
C LYS A 84 -7.50 -7.54 3.63
N GLU A 85 -8.82 -7.68 3.58
CA GLU A 85 -9.57 -7.47 2.33
C GLU A 85 -9.44 -6.03 1.83
N VAL A 86 -9.58 -5.05 2.73
CA VAL A 86 -9.38 -3.65 2.38
C VAL A 86 -7.94 -3.43 1.92
N PHE A 87 -6.97 -3.99 2.63
CA PHE A 87 -5.56 -3.87 2.27
C PHE A 87 -5.28 -4.39 0.87
N ILE A 88 -5.82 -5.57 0.52
CA ILE A 88 -5.61 -6.16 -0.81
C ILE A 88 -6.16 -5.23 -1.90
N THR A 89 -7.36 -4.71 -1.71
CA THR A 89 -7.97 -3.78 -2.66
C THR A 89 -7.10 -2.55 -2.87
N LEU A 90 -6.65 -1.96 -1.77
CA LEU A 90 -5.79 -0.77 -1.84
C LEU A 90 -4.41 -1.09 -2.42
N ALA A 91 -3.85 -2.23 -2.05
CA ALA A 91 -2.53 -2.65 -2.53
C ALA A 91 -2.53 -2.80 -4.05
N MET A 92 -3.58 -3.39 -4.60
CA MET A 92 -3.70 -3.52 -6.05
C MET A 92 -3.81 -2.17 -6.73
N PHE A 93 -4.57 -1.25 -6.15
CA PHE A 93 -4.72 0.10 -6.70
C PHE A 93 -3.40 0.86 -6.65
N VAL A 94 -2.74 0.91 -5.48
CA VAL A 94 -1.50 1.68 -5.34
C VAL A 94 -0.37 1.06 -6.14
N HIS A 95 -0.33 -0.27 -6.23
CA HIS A 95 0.68 -0.95 -7.04
C HIS A 95 0.54 -0.60 -8.51
N GLY A 96 -0.70 -0.62 -9.03
CA GLY A 96 -0.96 -0.22 -10.42
C GLY A 96 -0.58 1.23 -10.67
N TYR A 97 -0.95 2.12 -9.76
CA TYR A 97 -0.63 3.53 -9.84
C TYR A 97 0.90 3.75 -9.85
N ALA A 98 1.58 3.11 -8.88
CA ALA A 98 3.03 3.21 -8.73
C ALA A 98 3.76 2.64 -9.96
N SER A 99 3.26 1.54 -10.51
CA SER A 99 3.86 0.93 -11.71
C SER A 99 3.77 1.86 -12.91
N ILE A 100 2.65 2.53 -13.08
CA ILE A 100 2.47 3.48 -14.19
C ILE A 100 3.43 4.65 -14.02
N ILE A 101 3.59 5.17 -12.82
CA ILE A 101 4.53 6.26 -12.53
C ILE A 101 5.97 5.79 -12.75
N ALA A 102 6.33 4.62 -12.23
CA ALA A 102 7.69 4.08 -12.34
C ALA A 102 8.11 3.87 -13.80
N ASN A 103 7.16 3.64 -14.68
CA ASN A 103 7.41 3.49 -16.12
C ASN A 103 7.28 4.80 -16.89
N ASN A 104 7.21 5.94 -16.18
CA ASN A 104 7.14 7.28 -16.74
C ASN A 104 5.90 7.56 -17.60
N SER A 105 4.82 6.80 -17.35
CA SER A 105 3.58 6.98 -18.10
C SER A 105 2.60 7.92 -17.41
N LEU A 106 2.92 8.35 -16.20
CA LEU A 106 2.07 9.26 -15.42
C LEU A 106 2.96 10.10 -14.51
N GLU A 107 2.67 11.39 -14.40
CA GLU A 107 3.40 12.28 -13.52
C GLU A 107 2.93 12.11 -12.07
N TYR A 108 3.88 12.30 -11.14
CA TYR A 108 3.58 12.28 -9.73
C TYR A 108 2.87 13.59 -9.33
N ASP A 109 1.65 13.48 -8.82
CA ASP A 109 0.88 14.59 -8.30
C ASP A 109 0.26 14.15 -6.98
N GLU A 110 0.85 14.58 -5.87
CA GLU A 110 0.48 14.10 -4.55
C GLU A 110 -0.98 14.39 -4.19
N LYS A 111 -1.47 15.56 -4.53
CA LYS A 111 -2.86 15.93 -4.23
C LYS A 111 -3.86 15.07 -5.00
N LEU A 112 -3.56 14.79 -6.25
CA LEU A 112 -4.40 13.94 -7.07
C LEU A 112 -4.35 12.49 -6.57
N ILE A 113 -3.18 12.03 -6.18
CA ILE A 113 -2.99 10.69 -5.61
C ILE A 113 -3.81 10.55 -4.33
N GLU A 114 -3.73 11.53 -3.44
CA GLU A 114 -4.51 11.53 -2.19
C GLU A 114 -6.01 11.46 -2.46
N LYS A 115 -6.48 12.22 -3.44
CA LYS A 115 -7.88 12.21 -3.82
C LYS A 115 -8.34 10.84 -4.31
N HIS A 116 -7.53 10.21 -5.16
CA HIS A 116 -7.82 8.87 -5.68
C HIS A 116 -7.78 7.82 -4.57
N LEU A 117 -6.79 7.91 -3.67
CA LEU A 117 -6.67 6.99 -2.55
C LEU A 117 -7.84 7.09 -1.58
N GLU A 118 -8.27 8.31 -1.27
CA GLU A 118 -9.43 8.52 -0.41
C GLU A 118 -10.68 7.90 -1.02
N ARG A 119 -10.87 8.07 -2.32
CA ARG A 119 -12.02 7.51 -3.03
C ARG A 119 -12.01 5.98 -3.01
N VAL A 120 -10.86 5.38 -3.32
CA VAL A 120 -10.72 3.93 -3.34
C VAL A 120 -10.83 3.35 -1.94
N GLY A 121 -10.16 3.97 -0.97
CA GLY A 121 -10.21 3.53 0.42
C GLY A 121 -11.61 3.59 1.01
N THR A 122 -12.28 4.71 0.84
CA THR A 122 -13.67 4.87 1.30
C THR A 122 -14.59 3.86 0.62
N GLY A 123 -14.44 3.67 -0.68
CA GLY A 123 -15.22 2.70 -1.42
C GLY A 123 -15.01 1.27 -0.94
N ALA A 124 -13.76 0.90 -0.68
CA ALA A 124 -13.44 -0.44 -0.19
C ALA A 124 -14.03 -0.68 1.20
N ILE A 125 -13.94 0.29 2.10
CA ILE A 125 -14.49 0.20 3.44
C ILE A 125 -16.02 0.06 3.38
N LEU A 126 -16.67 0.90 2.59
CA LEU A 126 -18.12 0.85 2.44
C LEU A 126 -18.58 -0.48 1.85
N ALA A 127 -17.85 -1.00 0.86
CA ALA A 127 -18.20 -2.28 0.25
C ALA A 127 -18.10 -3.43 1.26
N ILE A 128 -17.06 -3.43 2.09
CA ILE A 128 -16.90 -4.45 3.13
C ILE A 128 -18.03 -4.34 4.16
N GLN A 129 -18.40 -3.12 4.56
CA GLN A 129 -19.48 -2.89 5.49
C GLN A 129 -20.82 -3.40 4.95
N GLU A 130 -21.05 -3.25 3.65
CA GLU A 130 -22.25 -3.77 3.00
C GLU A 130 -22.30 -5.30 3.02
N GLU A 131 -21.15 -5.96 2.85
CA GLU A 131 -21.07 -7.41 2.89
C GLU A 131 -21.39 -7.99 4.28
N ILE A 132 -21.17 -7.21 5.33
CA ILE A 132 -21.42 -7.62 6.71
C ILE A 132 -22.92 -7.63 7.04
N LYS A 133 -23.69 -6.81 6.36
CA LYS A 133 -25.13 -6.76 6.54
C LYS A 133 -25.77 -8.01 5.92
#